data_d13de2742e4832dc6eb5e57df146dc90
#
_entry.id   d13de2742e4832dc6eb5e57df146dc90
#
_cell.length_a   1.000
_cell.length_b   1.000
_cell.length_c   1.000
_cell.angle_alpha   90.00
_cell.angle_beta   90.00
_cell.angle_gamma   90.00
#
_symmetry.space_group_name_H-M   'P 1'
#
loop_
_entity.id
_entity.type
_entity.pdbx_description
1 polymer ?
#
loop_
_entity_poly.entity_id
_entity_poly.type
_entity_poly.pdbx_seq_one_letter_code
_entity_poly.pdbx_strand_id
1 'polypeptide(L)'
;MSSGTPFVAQLRARPETIRLGTAGDPVITVRVQVPETWDTVRIDAPPHTPVIELKTRALETLAPGAQQVEWVTKLRGFEVLDESTSLSAAGVLNGSTLLVTNRRRRPVR
;
A
#
# COMPACT_ATOMS: atom_id res chain seq x y z
N MET A 1 27.32 7.19 -12.96
CA MET A 1 26.81 6.76 -13.03
C MET A 1 26.39 6.11 -12.80
N SER A 2 26.54 5.90 -12.51
CA SER A 2 26.15 5.08 -12.32
C SER A 2 25.65 4.56 -12.66
N SER A 3 25.64 4.28 -12.85
CA SER A 3 25.19 3.76 -13.17
C SER A 3 24.77 2.93 -13.26
N GLY A 4 24.84 2.59 -13.42
CA GLY A 4 24.29 1.64 -13.67
C GLY A 4 23.88 0.71 -13.04
N THR A 5 24.07 0.54 -12.59
CA THR A 5 23.65 -0.23 -12.02
C THR A 5 22.67 -0.41 -11.73
N PRO A 6 22.60 -0.28 -11.48
CA PRO A 6 21.42 -0.51 -11.05
C PRO A 6 20.34 -0.75 -12.00
N PHE A 7 20.64 -1.04 -13.09
CA PHE A 7 19.65 -1.38 -14.03
C PHE A 7 18.76 -2.50 -13.55
N VAL A 8 19.31 -3.53 -13.00
CA VAL A 8 18.50 -4.62 -12.50
C VAL A 8 17.66 -4.19 -11.34
N ALA A 9 18.21 -3.36 -10.51
CA ALA A 9 17.43 -2.88 -9.39
C ALA A 9 16.25 -2.10 -9.86
N GLN A 10 16.39 -1.36 -10.93
CA GLN A 10 15.25 -0.62 -11.44
C GLN A 10 14.18 -1.50 -11.97
N LEU A 11 14.54 -2.63 -12.49
CA LEU A 11 13.57 -3.49 -13.10
C LEU A 11 12.66 -4.13 -12.11
N ARG A 12 13.11 -4.39 -10.93
CA ARG A 12 12.26 -5.10 -10.06
C ARG A 12 12.03 -4.46 -8.75
N ALA A 13 12.84 -3.57 -8.36
CA ALA A 13 12.62 -2.98 -7.09
C ALA A 13 11.64 -1.89 -7.18
N ARG A 14 10.85 -1.75 -6.19
CA ARG A 14 10.11 -0.55 -6.01
C ARG A 14 11.15 0.43 -5.57
N PRO A 15 11.27 1.48 -6.28
CA PRO A 15 12.43 2.31 -6.10
C PRO A 15 12.50 2.85 -4.72
N GLU A 16 11.46 3.35 -4.25
CA GLU A 16 11.61 3.94 -2.99
C GLU A 16 10.34 3.93 -2.27
N THR A 17 10.40 4.39 -1.10
CA THR A 17 9.25 4.56 -0.26
C THR A 17 8.41 5.70 -0.80
N ILE A 18 7.13 5.47 -0.92
CA ILE A 18 6.19 6.53 -1.23
C ILE A 18 5.93 7.29 0.05
N ARG A 19 5.99 8.61 -0.01
CA ARG A 19 5.74 9.40 1.17
C ARG A 19 4.48 10.23 1.02
N LEU A 20 3.60 10.11 1.98
CA LEU A 20 2.39 10.90 2.04
C LEU A 20 2.53 11.94 3.14
N GLY A 21 1.73 12.98 3.05
CA GLY A 21 1.74 14.02 4.05
C GLY A 21 2.76 15.08 3.75
N THR A 22 2.89 16.02 4.66
CA THR A 22 3.78 17.16 4.50
C THR A 22 5.15 16.83 5.03
N ALA A 23 6.17 17.35 4.37
CA ALA A 23 7.53 17.15 4.85
C ALA A 23 7.65 17.63 6.29
N GLY A 24 8.27 16.83 7.11
CA GLY A 24 8.43 17.15 8.50
C GLY A 24 7.38 16.55 9.42
N ASP A 25 6.28 16.06 8.86
CA ASP A 25 5.28 15.37 9.68
C ASP A 25 5.85 14.07 10.22
N PRO A 26 5.53 13.70 11.44
CA PRO A 26 5.88 12.36 11.91
C PRO A 26 5.11 11.34 11.07
N VAL A 27 5.78 10.29 10.67
CA VAL A 27 5.15 9.26 9.84
C VAL A 27 5.39 7.90 10.44
N ILE A 28 4.53 6.96 10.06
CA ILE A 28 4.79 5.56 10.27
C ILE A 28 5.05 4.92 8.92
N THR A 29 5.78 3.83 8.93
CA THR A 29 6.08 3.09 7.71
C THR A 29 5.16 1.88 7.64
N VAL A 30 4.47 1.74 6.52
CA VAL A 30 3.53 0.65 6.32
C VAL A 30 3.89 -0.04 5.02
N ARG A 31 3.91 -1.36 5.03
CA ARG A 31 4.07 -2.12 3.81
C ARG A 31 2.70 -2.45 3.27
N VAL A 32 2.50 -2.26 1.98
CA VAL A 32 1.24 -2.61 1.35
C VAL A 32 1.54 -3.67 0.31
N GLN A 33 0.99 -4.85 0.52
CA GLN A 33 1.18 -5.99 -0.36
C GLN A 33 0.00 -6.16 -1.27
N VAL A 34 0.26 -6.38 -2.56
CA VAL A 34 -0.79 -6.69 -3.52
C VAL A 34 -0.46 -8.07 -4.09
N PRO A 35 -1.06 -9.12 -3.52
CA PRO A 35 -0.68 -10.48 -3.92
C PRO A 35 -0.88 -10.76 -5.40
N GLU A 36 -1.87 -10.15 -6.00
CA GLU A 36 -2.17 -10.39 -7.41
C GLU A 36 -1.01 -10.01 -8.32
N THR A 37 -0.18 -9.07 -7.88
CA THR A 37 0.98 -8.67 -8.66
C THR A 37 2.28 -9.17 -8.06
N TRP A 38 2.21 -9.86 -6.92
CA TRP A 38 3.40 -10.34 -6.22
C TRP A 38 4.32 -9.23 -5.79
N ASP A 39 3.76 -8.09 -5.51
CA ASP A 39 4.55 -6.92 -5.18
C ASP A 39 4.16 -6.30 -3.86
N THR A 40 5.10 -5.56 -3.30
CA THR A 40 4.91 -4.83 -2.06
C THR A 40 5.47 -3.45 -2.25
N VAL A 41 4.79 -2.45 -1.73
CA VAL A 41 5.30 -1.10 -1.73
C VAL A 41 5.33 -0.61 -0.30
N ARG A 42 6.31 0.23 -0.01
CA ARG A 42 6.46 0.80 1.31
C ARG A 42 5.94 2.22 1.27
N ILE A 43 5.10 2.57 2.23
CA ILE A 43 4.50 3.89 2.28
C ILE A 43 4.74 4.49 3.65
N ASP A 44 5.33 5.67 3.68
CA ASP A 44 5.46 6.44 4.90
C ASP A 44 4.31 7.42 4.93
N ALA A 45 3.55 7.42 6.00
CA ALA A 45 2.37 8.27 6.08
C ALA A 45 2.12 8.70 7.51
N PRO A 46 1.58 9.91 7.71
CA PRO A 46 1.16 10.31 9.04
C PRO A 46 0.08 9.38 9.57
N PRO A 47 0.04 9.15 10.86
CA PRO A 47 -0.97 8.22 11.41
C PRO A 47 -2.39 8.64 11.17
N HIS A 48 -2.66 9.91 10.92
CA HIS A 48 -4.02 10.36 10.66
C HIS A 48 -4.46 10.17 9.22
N THR A 49 -3.58 9.66 8.36
CA THR A 49 -3.91 9.44 6.95
C THR A 49 -5.00 8.38 6.84
N PRO A 50 -6.02 8.60 6.02
CA PRO A 50 -7.04 7.56 5.84
C PRO A 50 -6.48 6.34 5.13
N VAL A 51 -6.97 5.18 5.51
CA VAL A 51 -6.52 3.92 4.91
C VAL A 51 -6.69 3.93 3.40
N ILE A 52 -7.78 4.55 2.91
CA ILE A 52 -8.04 4.59 1.48
C ILE A 52 -6.91 5.26 0.71
N GLU A 53 -6.19 6.19 1.32
CA GLU A 53 -5.09 6.83 0.60
C GLU A 53 -3.95 5.87 0.36
N LEU A 54 -3.67 5.01 1.32
CA LEU A 54 -2.63 4.02 1.11
C LEU A 54 -3.04 3.02 0.06
N LYS A 55 -4.29 2.60 0.08
CA LYS A 55 -4.81 1.69 -0.92
C LYS A 55 -4.69 2.31 -2.31
N THR A 56 -5.09 3.55 -2.45
CA THR A 56 -5.03 4.26 -3.72
C THR A 56 -3.61 4.33 -4.26
N ARG A 57 -2.68 4.73 -3.40
CA ARG A 57 -1.31 4.88 -3.86
C ARG A 57 -0.68 3.55 -4.20
N ALA A 58 -0.99 2.52 -3.43
CA ALA A 58 -0.45 1.20 -3.71
C ALA A 58 -0.99 0.68 -5.03
N LEU A 59 -2.27 0.87 -5.28
CA LEU A 59 -2.84 0.40 -6.54
C LEU A 59 -2.32 1.19 -7.73
N GLU A 60 -2.14 2.49 -7.57
CA GLU A 60 -1.56 3.28 -8.65
C GLU A 60 -0.18 2.79 -9.01
N THR A 61 0.56 2.36 -8.04
CA THR A 61 1.93 1.92 -8.26
C THR A 61 2.00 0.49 -8.76
N LEU A 62 1.21 -0.40 -8.18
CA LEU A 62 1.37 -1.82 -8.41
C LEU A 62 0.34 -2.41 -9.36
N ALA A 63 -0.81 -1.77 -9.49
CA ALA A 63 -1.88 -2.27 -10.35
C ALA A 63 -2.59 -1.10 -11.01
N PRO A 64 -1.90 -0.36 -11.87
CA PRO A 64 -2.50 0.82 -12.51
C PRO A 64 -3.75 0.40 -13.27
N GLY A 65 -4.77 1.21 -13.17
CA GLY A 65 -6.04 0.92 -13.81
C GLY A 65 -7.00 0.13 -12.97
N ALA A 66 -6.57 -0.30 -11.77
CA ALA A 66 -7.46 -1.06 -10.90
C ALA A 66 -8.62 -0.17 -10.46
N GLN A 67 -9.79 -0.81 -10.36
CA GLN A 67 -10.97 -0.11 -9.86
C GLN A 67 -11.03 -0.29 -8.36
N GLN A 68 -10.78 0.75 -7.63
CA GLN A 68 -10.59 0.64 -6.19
C GLN A 68 -11.74 -0.02 -5.47
N VAL A 69 -12.96 0.18 -5.98
CA VAL A 69 -14.12 -0.37 -5.30
C VAL A 69 -14.08 -1.90 -5.30
N GLU A 70 -13.34 -2.50 -6.20
CA GLU A 70 -13.23 -3.96 -6.27
C GLU A 70 -12.10 -4.49 -5.44
N TRP A 71 -11.34 -3.63 -4.80
CA TRP A 71 -10.20 -4.05 -4.00
C TRP A 71 -10.47 -3.73 -2.54
N VAL A 72 -10.07 -4.63 -1.67
CA VAL A 72 -10.28 -4.45 -0.23
C VAL A 72 -8.93 -4.43 0.46
N THR A 73 -8.90 -3.79 1.62
CA THR A 73 -7.71 -3.70 2.44
C THR A 73 -7.90 -4.55 3.67
N LYS A 74 -6.90 -5.35 3.99
CA LYS A 74 -6.94 -6.20 5.18
C LYS A 74 -5.77 -5.93 6.07
N LEU A 75 -6.02 -5.96 7.36
CA LEU A 75 -4.97 -5.84 8.37
C LEU A 75 -5.06 -7.06 9.26
N ARG A 76 -3.98 -7.83 9.29
CA ARG A 76 -3.92 -9.06 10.10
C ARG A 76 -5.09 -9.98 9.78
N GLY A 77 -5.46 -10.08 8.52
CA GLY A 77 -6.52 -10.97 8.10
C GLY A 77 -7.93 -10.42 8.21
N PHE A 78 -8.10 -9.22 8.75
CA PHE A 78 -9.41 -8.63 8.90
C PHE A 78 -9.60 -7.49 7.93
N GLU A 79 -10.72 -7.48 7.24
CA GLU A 79 -10.99 -6.41 6.28
C GLU A 79 -11.23 -5.09 7.00
N VAL A 80 -10.63 -4.02 6.47
CA VAL A 80 -10.90 -2.68 6.95
C VAL A 80 -12.15 -2.21 6.21
N LEU A 81 -13.28 -2.27 6.89
CA LEU A 81 -14.56 -1.98 6.23
C LEU A 81 -14.73 -0.50 5.93
N ASP A 82 -14.28 0.35 6.81
CA ASP A 82 -14.38 1.79 6.60
C ASP A 82 -13.00 2.32 6.29
N GLU A 83 -12.70 2.44 5.03
CA GLU A 83 -11.36 2.86 4.60
C GLU A 83 -11.15 4.36 4.75
N SER A 84 -12.16 5.11 5.12
CA SER A 84 -11.98 6.51 5.45
C SER A 84 -11.38 6.69 6.85
N THR A 85 -11.32 5.61 7.61
CA THR A 85 -10.74 5.63 8.94
C THR A 85 -9.24 5.89 8.85
N SER A 86 -8.70 6.63 9.81
CA SER A 86 -7.26 6.90 9.82
C SER A 86 -6.48 5.62 10.11
N LEU A 87 -5.22 5.63 9.75
CA LEU A 87 -4.34 4.48 10.03
C LEU A 87 -4.35 4.16 11.51
N SER A 88 -4.20 5.17 12.32
CA SER A 88 -4.13 4.95 13.75
C SER A 88 -5.44 4.39 14.31
N ALA A 89 -6.58 4.90 13.85
CA ALA A 89 -7.87 4.41 14.32
C ALA A 89 -8.13 2.98 13.84
N ALA A 90 -7.58 2.61 12.70
CA ALA A 90 -7.74 1.27 12.19
C ALA A 90 -6.79 0.26 12.84
N GLY A 91 -5.87 0.73 13.66
CA GLY A 91 -4.92 -0.16 14.32
C GLY A 91 -3.63 -0.39 13.55
N VAL A 92 -3.36 0.43 12.55
CA VAL A 92 -2.13 0.30 11.78
C VAL A 92 -1.00 0.98 12.51
N LEU A 93 0.07 0.26 12.73
CA LEU A 93 1.21 0.75 13.48
C LEU A 93 2.42 0.83 12.58
N ASN A 94 3.46 1.47 13.07
CA ASN A 94 4.73 1.50 12.35
C ASN A 94 5.19 0.07 12.11
N GLY A 95 5.48 -0.26 10.88
CA GLY A 95 5.90 -1.60 10.52
C GLY A 95 4.78 -2.56 10.16
N SER A 96 3.53 -2.12 10.24
CA SER A 96 2.41 -2.97 9.86
C SER A 96 2.43 -3.28 8.38
N THR A 97 1.82 -4.40 8.02
CA THR A 97 1.61 -4.77 6.64
C THR A 97 0.11 -4.77 6.35
N LEU A 98 -0.28 -4.07 5.32
CA LEU A 98 -1.64 -4.11 4.81
C LEU A 98 -1.67 -4.96 3.56
N LEU A 99 -2.74 -5.71 3.40
CA LEU A 99 -2.94 -6.53 2.22
C LEU A 99 -4.05 -5.90 1.41
N VAL A 100 -3.78 -5.58 0.16
CA VAL A 100 -4.79 -5.04 -0.74
C VAL A 100 -5.04 -6.08 -1.81
N THR A 101 -6.24 -6.63 -1.84
CA THR A 101 -6.54 -7.75 -2.70
C THR A 101 -7.88 -7.54 -3.38
N ASN A 102 -8.02 -8.12 -4.55
CA ASN A 102 -9.22 -7.94 -5.35
C ASN A 102 -10.34 -8.83 -4.83
N ARG A 103 -11.44 -8.20 -4.47
CA ARG A 103 -12.58 -8.90 -3.94
C ARG A 103 -13.16 -9.89 -4.94
N ARG A 104 -13.09 -9.59 -6.21
CA ARG A 104 -13.72 -10.39 -7.23
C ARG A 104 -12.90 -11.56 -7.71
N ARG A 105 -11.70 -11.70 -7.21
CA ARG A 105 -10.92 -12.86 -7.61
C ARG A 105 -11.41 -14.14 -7.04
N ARG A 106 -12.31 -14.11 -6.13
CA ARG A 106 -12.75 -15.33 -5.50
C ARG A 106 -13.33 -16.23 -6.48
N PRO A 107 -12.97 -17.39 -6.44
CA PRO A 107 -13.57 -18.38 -7.30
C PRO A 107 -14.98 -18.50 -6.95
N VAL A 108 -15.74 -18.91 -7.70
CA VAL A 108 -16.98 -18.94 -7.38
C VAL A 108 -17.57 -19.97 -7.26
N ARG A 109 -17.36 -20.19 -7.12
CA ARG A 109 -17.92 -20.96 -7.06
C ARG A 109 -18.39 -21.27 -7.09
#